data_961bb9af9ca458665dd11efe2e579d22
#
_entry.id   961bb9af9ca458665dd11efe2e579d22
#
_cell.length_a   1.000
_cell.length_b   1.000
_cell.length_c   1.000
_cell.angle_alpha   90.00
_cell.angle_beta   90.00
_cell.angle_gamma   90.00
#
_symmetry.space_group_name_H-M   'P 1'
#
loop_
_entity.id
_entity.type
_entity.pdbx_description
1 polymer ?
#
loop_
_entity_poly.entity_id
_entity_poly.type
_entity_poly.pdbx_seq_one_letter_code
_entity_poly.pdbx_strand_id
1 'polypeptide(L)'
;MLELIKNKVSELCEINNIKFDEDMVLYGENAVLDSIAFVQLIAMIEQELLEIGIDVVLVNDRVFSFKSSPFRDIKSILKYIEELLNE
;
A
#
# COMPACT_ATOMS: atom_id res chain seq x y z
N MET A 1 11.20 5.76 2.59
CA MET A 1 9.78 5.38 2.61
C MET A 1 9.29 4.89 1.24
N LEU A 2 9.53 5.64 0.18
CA LEU A 2 9.11 5.23 -1.17
C LEU A 2 9.71 3.88 -1.56
N GLU A 3 11.01 3.68 -1.34
CA GLU A 3 11.67 2.42 -1.68
C GLU A 3 11.10 1.24 -0.91
N LEU A 4 10.73 1.45 0.35
CA LEU A 4 10.12 0.40 1.16
C LEU A 4 8.79 -0.06 0.52
N ILE A 5 7.96 0.90 0.14
CA ILE A 5 6.66 0.60 -0.48
C ILE A 5 6.86 -0.09 -1.82
N LYS A 6 7.75 0.42 -2.66
CA LYS A 6 8.06 -0.17 -3.97
C LYS A 6 8.56 -1.60 -3.82
N ASN A 7 9.43 -1.85 -2.85
CA ASN A 7 9.97 -3.20 -2.62
C ASN A 7 8.88 -4.17 -2.21
N LYS A 8 7.96 -3.75 -1.36
CA LYS A 8 6.86 -4.63 -0.92
C LYS A 8 5.89 -4.91 -2.06
N VAL A 9 5.57 -3.91 -2.86
CA VAL A 9 4.72 -4.11 -4.04
C VAL A 9 5.40 -5.06 -5.03
N SER A 10 6.69 -4.88 -5.27
CA SER A 10 7.47 -5.74 -6.16
C SER A 10 7.50 -7.19 -5.67
N GLU A 11 7.71 -7.41 -4.37
CA GLU A 11 7.69 -8.75 -3.79
C GLU A 11 6.33 -9.42 -3.99
N LEU A 12 5.26 -8.69 -3.75
CA LEU A 12 3.91 -9.21 -3.91
C LEU A 12 3.61 -9.56 -5.37
N CYS A 13 4.05 -8.72 -6.28
CA CYS A 13 3.90 -8.97 -7.72
C CYS A 13 4.63 -10.26 -8.12
N GLU A 14 5.83 -10.47 -7.61
CA GLU A 14 6.59 -11.68 -7.89
C GLU A 14 5.86 -12.92 -7.38
N ILE A 15 5.32 -12.86 -6.17
CA ILE A 15 4.58 -13.98 -5.57
C ILE A 15 3.34 -14.32 -6.41
N ASN A 16 2.68 -13.32 -6.97
CA ASN A 16 1.43 -13.49 -7.71
C ASN A 16 1.59 -13.52 -9.23
N ASN A 17 2.84 -13.60 -9.73
CA ASN A 17 3.14 -13.60 -11.17
C ASN A 17 2.57 -12.37 -11.91
N ILE A 18 2.66 -11.22 -11.28
CA ILE A 18 2.22 -9.95 -11.85
C ILE A 18 3.47 -9.15 -12.20
N LYS A 19 3.47 -8.53 -13.39
CA LYS A 19 4.58 -7.68 -13.79
C LYS A 19 4.52 -6.37 -13.01
N PHE A 20 5.61 -6.03 -12.31
CA PHE A 20 5.71 -4.80 -11.55
C PHE A 20 5.80 -3.58 -12.44
N ASP A 21 5.06 -2.53 -12.07
CA ASP A 21 5.10 -1.21 -12.71
C ASP A 21 4.86 -0.17 -11.61
N GLU A 22 5.66 0.87 -11.57
CA GLU A 22 5.55 1.90 -10.53
C GLU A 22 4.20 2.62 -10.54
N ASP A 23 3.54 2.69 -11.69
CA ASP A 23 2.28 3.39 -11.84
C ASP A 23 1.07 2.47 -11.83
N MET A 24 1.27 1.20 -11.49
CA MET A 24 0.18 0.21 -11.50
C MET A 24 -0.89 0.57 -10.48
N VAL A 25 -2.14 0.27 -10.85
CA VAL A 25 -3.28 0.48 -9.95
C VAL A 25 -3.39 -0.72 -9.02
N LEU A 26 -3.30 -0.48 -7.72
CA LEU A 26 -3.28 -1.53 -6.71
C LEU A 26 -4.65 -1.80 -6.10
N TYR A 27 -5.51 -0.80 -6.08
CA TYR A 27 -6.83 -0.92 -5.46
C TYR A 27 -7.83 -0.04 -6.21
N GLY A 28 -9.07 -0.52 -6.29
CA GLY A 28 -10.15 0.20 -6.94
C GLY A 28 -10.39 -0.30 -8.36
N GLU A 29 -10.98 0.55 -9.19
CA GLU A 29 -11.28 0.21 -10.57
C GLU A 29 -9.99 -0.05 -11.34
N ASN A 30 -9.98 -1.13 -12.12
CA ASN A 30 -8.83 -1.57 -12.91
C ASN A 30 -7.61 -2.01 -12.08
N ALA A 31 -7.81 -2.35 -10.81
CA ALA A 31 -6.74 -2.82 -9.96
C ALA A 31 -6.17 -4.14 -10.48
N VAL A 32 -4.83 -4.27 -10.43
CA VAL A 32 -4.14 -5.50 -10.84
C VAL A 32 -4.12 -6.56 -9.74
N LEU A 33 -4.36 -6.15 -8.49
CA LEU A 33 -4.39 -7.05 -7.34
C LEU A 33 -5.83 -7.44 -7.04
N ASP A 34 -6.04 -8.72 -6.70
CA ASP A 34 -7.31 -9.13 -6.13
C ASP A 34 -7.36 -8.73 -4.65
N SER A 35 -8.50 -8.95 -3.99
CA SER A 35 -8.67 -8.53 -2.60
C SER A 35 -7.73 -9.25 -1.64
N ILE A 36 -7.41 -10.51 -1.91
CA ILE A 36 -6.48 -11.27 -1.07
C ILE A 36 -5.07 -10.72 -1.20
N ALA A 37 -4.61 -10.47 -2.43
CA ALA A 37 -3.29 -9.89 -2.68
C ALA A 37 -3.19 -8.49 -2.08
N PHE A 38 -4.24 -7.69 -2.17
CA PHE A 38 -4.26 -6.35 -1.58
C PHE A 38 -4.10 -6.41 -0.05
N VAL A 39 -4.84 -7.31 0.62
CA VAL A 39 -4.72 -7.48 2.07
C VAL A 39 -3.30 -7.91 2.46
N GLN A 40 -2.69 -8.80 1.68
CA GLN A 40 -1.31 -9.22 1.89
C GLN A 40 -0.35 -8.04 1.78
N LEU A 41 -0.56 -7.17 0.79
CA LEU A 41 0.28 -5.99 0.58
C LEU A 41 0.23 -5.06 1.80
N ILE A 42 -0.97 -4.78 2.29
CA ILE A 42 -1.13 -3.90 3.46
C ILE A 42 -0.41 -4.50 4.68
N ALA A 43 -0.58 -5.80 4.91
CA ALA A 43 0.09 -6.48 6.02
C ALA A 43 1.62 -6.41 5.89
N MET A 44 2.14 -6.60 4.68
CA MET A 44 3.58 -6.52 4.41
C MET A 44 4.13 -5.12 4.69
N ILE A 45 3.41 -4.09 4.27
CA ILE A 45 3.83 -2.70 4.49
C ILE A 45 3.81 -2.38 5.99
N GLU A 46 2.72 -2.73 6.68
CA GLU A 46 2.61 -2.48 8.13
C GLU A 46 3.72 -3.19 8.91
N GLN A 47 4.01 -4.43 8.54
CA GLN A 47 5.06 -5.21 9.20
C GLN A 47 6.43 -4.57 9.00
N GLU A 48 6.73 -4.14 7.78
CA GLU A 48 8.00 -3.50 7.46
C GLU A 48 8.16 -2.17 8.18
N LEU A 49 7.09 -1.40 8.27
CA LEU A 49 7.10 -0.14 9.01
C LEU A 49 7.34 -0.38 10.50
N LEU A 50 6.72 -1.42 11.06
CA LEU A 50 6.91 -1.77 12.47
C LEU A 50 8.37 -2.14 12.75
N GLU A 51 9.01 -2.84 11.83
CA GLU A 51 10.42 -3.23 11.97
C GLU A 51 11.36 -2.03 12.02
N ILE A 52 11.00 -0.91 11.40
CA ILE A 52 11.79 0.32 11.49
C ILE A 52 11.27 1.30 12.54
N GLY A 53 10.42 0.81 13.44
CA GLY A 53 9.94 1.59 14.58
C GLY A 53 8.71 2.43 14.33
N ILE A 54 8.00 2.21 13.22
CA ILE A 54 6.79 2.95 12.88
C ILE A 54 5.58 2.04 13.08
N ASP A 55 4.78 2.34 14.10
CA ASP A 55 3.57 1.57 14.41
C ASP A 55 2.35 2.35 13.91
N VAL A 56 1.84 1.98 12.75
CA VAL A 56 0.66 2.59 12.15
C VAL A 56 -0.33 1.54 11.70
N VAL A 57 -1.62 1.88 11.76
CA VAL A 57 -2.69 1.05 11.21
C VAL A 57 -3.17 1.76 9.95
N LEU A 58 -2.91 1.14 8.79
CA LEU A 58 -3.24 1.75 7.51
C LEU A 58 -4.72 1.70 7.18
N VAL A 59 -5.40 0.60 7.52
CA VAL A 59 -6.84 0.46 7.28
C VAL A 59 -7.59 0.80 8.56
N ASN A 60 -8.27 1.95 8.55
CA ASN A 60 -9.05 2.43 9.69
C ASN A 60 -10.27 3.21 9.18
N ASP A 61 -11.08 3.74 10.08
CA ASP A 61 -12.32 4.44 9.72
C ASP A 61 -12.09 5.64 8.80
N ARG A 62 -10.92 6.27 8.87
CA ARG A 62 -10.60 7.44 8.05
C ARG A 62 -10.56 7.10 6.57
N VAL A 63 -10.18 5.86 6.23
CA VAL A 63 -10.08 5.41 4.84
C VAL A 63 -11.41 5.56 4.12
N PHE A 64 -12.50 5.34 4.83
CA PHE A 64 -13.85 5.40 4.26
C PHE A 64 -14.33 6.84 4.03
N SER A 65 -13.62 7.83 4.56
CA SER A 65 -13.95 9.25 4.39
C SER A 65 -13.31 9.87 3.16
N PHE A 66 -12.37 9.19 2.53
CA PHE A 66 -11.68 9.72 1.36
C PHE A 66 -12.54 9.60 0.10
N LYS A 67 -12.48 10.65 -0.74
CA LYS A 67 -13.18 10.64 -2.03
C LYS A 67 -12.57 9.63 -2.99
N SER A 68 -11.26 9.42 -2.88
CA SER A 68 -10.55 8.39 -3.64
C SER A 68 -9.72 7.57 -2.67
N SER A 69 -9.49 6.30 -3.02
CA SER A 69 -8.75 5.41 -2.14
C SER A 69 -7.31 5.89 -1.96
N PRO A 70 -6.80 5.93 -0.71
CA PRO A 70 -5.39 6.21 -0.48
C PRO A 70 -4.49 5.05 -0.89
N PHE A 71 -5.07 3.92 -1.28
CA PHE A 71 -4.34 2.71 -1.67
C PHE A 71 -4.32 2.49 -3.18
N ARG A 72 -4.74 3.46 -3.96
CA ARG A 72 -4.88 3.30 -5.40
C ARG A 72 -3.58 2.87 -6.08
N ASP A 73 -2.47 3.51 -5.72
CA ASP A 73 -1.16 3.23 -6.31
C ASP A 73 -0.06 3.52 -5.28
N ILE A 74 1.19 3.30 -5.68
CA ILE A 74 2.33 3.47 -4.78
C ILE A 74 2.43 4.91 -4.27
N LYS A 75 2.25 5.89 -5.14
CA LYS A 75 2.34 7.31 -4.77
C LYS A 75 1.25 7.70 -3.77
N SER A 76 0.04 7.19 -3.97
CA SER A 76 -1.07 7.45 -3.05
C SER A 76 -0.81 6.85 -1.67
N ILE A 77 -0.28 5.64 -1.63
CA ILE A 77 0.08 4.98 -0.36
C ILE A 77 1.15 5.79 0.37
N LEU A 78 2.18 6.22 -0.36
CA LEU A 78 3.25 7.03 0.22
C LEU A 78 2.69 8.32 0.84
N LYS A 79 1.86 9.03 0.10
CA LYS A 79 1.25 10.27 0.57
C LYS A 79 0.42 10.03 1.83
N TYR A 80 -0.37 8.96 1.84
CA TYR A 80 -1.22 8.61 2.97
C TYR A 80 -0.39 8.34 4.22
N ILE A 81 0.69 7.55 4.07
CA ILE A 81 1.57 7.23 5.21
C ILE A 81 2.23 8.50 5.73
N GLU A 82 2.69 9.37 4.85
CA GLU A 82 3.30 10.65 5.25
C GLU A 82 2.31 11.52 6.02
N GLU A 83 1.06 11.56 5.60
CA GLU A 83 0.02 12.29 6.31
C GLU A 83 -0.23 11.72 7.70
N LEU A 84 -0.24 10.39 7.83
CA LEU A 84 -0.41 9.74 9.13
C LEU A 84 0.74 10.07 10.08
N LEU A 85 1.96 10.12 9.57
CA LEU A 85 3.15 10.38 10.40
C LEU A 85 3.25 11.84 10.82
N ASN A 86 2.57 12.75 10.13
CA ASN A 86 2.60 14.17 10.43
C ASN A 86 1.42 14.64 11.29
N GLU A 87 0.65 13.74 11.82
CA GLU A 87 -0.46 14.07 12.72
C GLU A 87 -0.02 14.25 14.15
#